data_48116d6340fbec5688de65b8cb60a6d5
#
_entry.id   48116d6340fbec5688de65b8cb60a6d5
#
_cell.length_a   1.000
_cell.length_b   1.000
_cell.length_c   1.000
_cell.angle_alpha   90.00
_cell.angle_beta   90.00
_cell.angle_gamma   90.00
#
_symmetry.space_group_name_H-M   'P 1'
#
loop_
_entity.id
_entity.type
_entity.pdbx_description
1 polymer ?
#
loop_
_entity_poly.entity_id
_entity_poly.type
_entity_poly.pdbx_seq_one_letter_code
_entity_poly.pdbx_strand_id
1 'polypeptide(L)'
;MSRLSNANRFLQWFFPRPKVEEEAPQRQRLAQDHVLILDGTMSSNAPGHETNAALLHRLLEEQAPKVKVYYRPGQQWFDLRSGWDVLVGGNMNTQIRRAYGALAMRFRSTDRIYLFGYSRGAYAVRSLSGMINHVGLLKREYATPRHIQQAWRLYQKNISGAVLDEFRAAYCHSVIKIEMIGVWDTVRALGLPIISRWRQARYGFHNHALSPVVKAGYQALALNEARIAFAPVKWECSAQPDTRVQQVWFRGNHGDVGGHLGGFFAARRLSNIPLIWMLECAENHGLVLPKAWQQGYPIDPKAPSTGPWRGIGKLFFLRRKRRVDLSCCESIHPSAKP
;
A
#
# COMPACT_ATOMS: atom_id res chain seq x y z
N MET A 1 -52.62 -10.62 -34.81
CA MET A 1 -51.64 -10.28 -33.75
C MET A 1 -51.95 -11.05 -32.44
N SER A 2 -52.02 -12.40 -32.41
CA SER A 2 -52.36 -13.13 -31.15
C SER A 2 -51.68 -14.47 -30.94
N ARG A 3 -50.63 -14.79 -31.67
CA ARG A 3 -49.87 -16.09 -31.50
C ARG A 3 -48.54 -16.03 -30.77
N LEU A 4 -48.05 -14.86 -30.44
CA LEU A 4 -46.76 -14.70 -29.71
C LEU A 4 -46.89 -14.68 -28.19
N SER A 5 -48.11 -14.52 -27.61
CA SER A 5 -48.33 -14.47 -26.18
C SER A 5 -48.32 -15.84 -25.48
N ASN A 6 -48.65 -16.90 -26.19
CA ASN A 6 -48.82 -18.24 -25.59
C ASN A 6 -47.49 -19.00 -25.44
N ALA A 7 -46.52 -18.76 -26.33
CA ALA A 7 -45.22 -19.42 -26.24
C ALA A 7 -44.42 -18.93 -25.00
N ASN A 8 -44.54 -17.67 -24.61
CA ASN A 8 -43.86 -17.10 -23.42
C ASN A 8 -44.45 -17.65 -22.10
N ARG A 9 -45.76 -17.96 -22.05
CA ARG A 9 -46.37 -18.57 -20.87
C ARG A 9 -45.99 -20.04 -20.70
N PHE A 10 -45.79 -20.81 -21.79
CA PHE A 10 -45.38 -22.21 -21.77
C PHE A 10 -43.93 -22.36 -21.31
N LEU A 11 -43.01 -21.46 -21.73
CA LEU A 11 -41.61 -21.43 -21.29
C LEU A 11 -41.47 -21.06 -19.80
N GLN A 12 -42.37 -20.23 -19.25
CA GLN A 12 -42.37 -19.89 -17.82
C GLN A 12 -42.76 -21.09 -16.92
N TRP A 13 -43.41 -22.10 -17.42
CA TRP A 13 -43.77 -23.30 -16.66
C TRP A 13 -42.57 -24.25 -16.50
N PHE A 14 -41.68 -24.30 -17.49
CA PHE A 14 -40.46 -25.13 -17.43
C PHE A 14 -39.27 -24.48 -16.76
N PHE A 15 -39.28 -23.15 -16.69
CA PHE A 15 -38.25 -22.38 -16.00
C PHE A 15 -38.93 -21.43 -14.99
N PRO A 16 -39.37 -21.95 -13.84
CA PRO A 16 -39.90 -21.08 -12.81
C PRO A 16 -38.79 -20.08 -12.45
N ARG A 17 -39.12 -18.79 -12.62
CA ARG A 17 -38.21 -17.72 -12.11
C ARG A 17 -38.02 -18.04 -10.63
N PRO A 18 -36.77 -18.13 -10.12
CA PRO A 18 -36.55 -18.25 -8.71
C PRO A 18 -37.33 -17.08 -8.07
N LYS A 19 -38.24 -17.40 -7.14
CA LYS A 19 -38.84 -16.38 -6.29
C LYS A 19 -37.66 -15.62 -5.68
N VAL A 20 -37.57 -14.33 -5.97
CA VAL A 20 -36.69 -13.45 -5.20
C VAL A 20 -37.27 -13.54 -3.80
N GLU A 21 -36.69 -14.39 -2.96
CA GLU A 21 -36.94 -14.31 -1.53
C GLU A 21 -36.60 -12.86 -1.16
N GLU A 22 -37.61 -12.14 -0.65
CA GLU A 22 -37.36 -10.85 0.00
C GLU A 22 -36.23 -11.11 0.99
N GLU A 23 -35.05 -10.60 0.66
CA GLU A 23 -33.90 -10.72 1.55
C GLU A 23 -34.35 -10.21 2.91
N ALA A 24 -34.39 -11.09 3.90
CA ALA A 24 -34.62 -10.71 5.29
C ALA A 24 -33.74 -9.47 5.59
N PRO A 25 -34.25 -8.47 6.32
CA PRO A 25 -33.56 -7.21 6.51
C PRO A 25 -32.14 -7.50 6.95
N GLN A 26 -31.18 -7.28 6.03
CA GLN A 26 -29.78 -7.53 6.31
C GLN A 26 -29.42 -6.69 7.52
N ARG A 27 -29.14 -7.33 8.65
CA ARG A 27 -28.60 -6.64 9.84
C ARG A 27 -27.50 -5.70 9.33
N GLN A 28 -27.73 -4.40 9.44
CA GLN A 28 -26.78 -3.39 8.97
C GLN A 28 -25.45 -3.65 9.69
N ARG A 29 -24.50 -4.22 8.98
CA ARG A 29 -23.15 -4.40 9.49
C ARG A 29 -22.55 -3.01 9.78
N LEU A 30 -22.02 -2.82 10.96
CA LEU A 30 -21.26 -1.61 11.29
C LEU A 30 -20.14 -1.39 10.27
N ALA A 31 -19.84 -0.11 9.99
CA ALA A 31 -18.71 0.28 9.17
C ALA A 31 -17.41 -0.36 9.69
N GLN A 32 -16.56 -0.82 8.80
CA GLN A 32 -15.29 -1.47 9.14
C GLN A 32 -14.12 -0.73 8.54
N ASP A 33 -12.98 -0.84 9.20
CA ASP A 33 -11.71 -0.36 8.68
C ASP A 33 -11.03 -1.48 7.90
N HIS A 34 -10.74 -1.21 6.62
CA HIS A 34 -9.91 -2.07 5.78
C HIS A 34 -8.49 -1.52 5.75
N VAL A 35 -7.58 -2.23 6.39
CA VAL A 35 -6.16 -1.88 6.43
C VAL A 35 -5.38 -2.83 5.54
N LEU A 36 -4.81 -2.31 4.46
CA LEU A 36 -3.96 -3.09 3.56
C LEU A 36 -2.50 -2.74 3.81
N ILE A 37 -1.71 -3.74 4.14
CA ILE A 37 -0.29 -3.60 4.48
C ILE A 37 0.52 -4.45 3.49
N LEU A 38 1.34 -3.79 2.67
CA LEU A 38 2.28 -4.45 1.76
C LEU A 38 3.71 -4.20 2.24
N ASP A 39 4.36 -5.25 2.68
CA ASP A 39 5.67 -5.16 3.31
C ASP A 39 6.83 -5.20 2.31
N GLY A 40 8.01 -4.84 2.76
CA GLY A 40 9.23 -4.78 1.96
C GLY A 40 9.74 -6.17 1.59
N THR A 41 10.56 -6.24 0.56
CA THR A 41 11.24 -7.49 0.18
C THR A 41 12.16 -7.96 1.29
N MET A 42 12.22 -9.27 1.51
CA MET A 42 12.95 -9.90 2.61
C MET A 42 12.43 -9.51 4.00
N SER A 43 11.24 -8.90 4.08
CA SER A 43 10.60 -8.64 5.36
C SER A 43 10.24 -9.94 6.06
N SER A 44 10.31 -9.92 7.37
CA SER A 44 9.95 -11.04 8.22
C SER A 44 8.82 -10.65 9.15
N ASN A 45 7.91 -11.59 9.39
CA ASN A 45 6.90 -11.52 10.45
C ASN A 45 7.29 -12.41 11.64
N ALA A 46 8.51 -12.97 11.61
CA ALA A 46 9.01 -13.78 12.72
C ALA A 46 9.27 -12.90 13.95
N PRO A 47 8.94 -13.39 15.17
CA PRO A 47 9.14 -12.66 16.40
C PRO A 47 10.58 -12.13 16.53
N GLY A 48 10.72 -10.84 16.82
CA GLY A 48 12.01 -10.15 16.93
C GLY A 48 12.63 -9.70 15.61
N HIS A 49 12.10 -10.13 14.46
CA HIS A 49 12.60 -9.74 13.13
C HIS A 49 11.60 -8.90 12.33
N GLU A 50 10.51 -8.48 12.98
CA GLU A 50 9.43 -7.75 12.34
C GLU A 50 9.88 -6.38 11.82
N THR A 51 9.41 -6.04 10.64
CA THR A 51 9.43 -4.67 10.12
C THR A 51 8.40 -3.79 10.83
N ASN A 52 8.46 -2.48 10.64
CA ASN A 52 7.44 -1.56 11.16
C ASN A 52 6.05 -1.87 10.56
N ALA A 53 6.00 -2.32 9.31
CA ALA A 53 4.77 -2.78 8.67
C ALA A 53 4.21 -4.07 9.32
N ALA A 54 5.08 -5.01 9.68
CA ALA A 54 4.70 -6.24 10.39
C ALA A 54 4.27 -5.96 11.85
N LEU A 55 4.93 -5.01 12.53
CA LEU A 55 4.51 -4.58 13.89
C LEU A 55 3.13 -3.93 13.87
N LEU A 56 2.84 -3.07 12.88
CA LEU A 56 1.49 -2.52 12.69
C LEU A 56 0.47 -3.64 12.46
N HIS A 57 0.78 -4.63 11.62
CA HIS A 57 -0.10 -5.78 11.40
C HIS A 57 -0.44 -6.49 12.71
N ARG A 58 0.57 -6.85 13.50
CA ARG A 58 0.38 -7.52 14.79
C ARG A 58 -0.46 -6.69 15.77
N LEU A 59 -0.22 -5.38 15.83
CA LEU A 59 -0.97 -4.47 16.68
C LEU A 59 -2.45 -4.41 16.29
N LEU A 60 -2.76 -4.46 14.99
CA LEU A 60 -4.14 -4.41 14.49
C LEU A 60 -4.87 -5.75 14.61
N GLU A 61 -4.16 -6.88 14.66
CA GLU A 61 -4.79 -8.19 14.93
C GLU A 61 -5.52 -8.21 16.29
N GLU A 62 -5.02 -7.45 17.27
CA GLU A 62 -5.66 -7.29 18.58
C GLU A 62 -7.02 -6.54 18.50
N GLN A 63 -7.26 -5.80 17.40
CA GLN A 63 -8.48 -5.02 17.17
C GLN A 63 -9.56 -5.78 16.35
N ALA A 64 -9.34 -7.05 16.03
CA ALA A 64 -10.38 -7.86 15.39
C ALA A 64 -11.63 -7.99 16.28
N PRO A 65 -12.86 -7.94 15.75
CA PRO A 65 -13.25 -7.92 14.31
C PRO A 65 -13.48 -6.53 13.72
N LYS A 66 -13.24 -5.42 14.44
CA LYS A 66 -13.53 -4.05 13.99
C LYS A 66 -12.66 -3.64 12.81
N VAL A 67 -11.39 -4.11 12.78
CA VAL A 67 -10.42 -3.84 11.73
C VAL A 67 -10.21 -5.10 10.90
N LYS A 68 -10.29 -4.98 9.57
CA LYS A 68 -10.00 -6.04 8.61
C LYS A 68 -8.64 -5.81 7.99
N VAL A 69 -7.66 -6.56 8.45
CA VAL A 69 -6.29 -6.42 7.97
C VAL A 69 -6.03 -7.37 6.80
N TYR A 70 -5.40 -6.84 5.75
CA TYR A 70 -4.80 -7.60 4.67
C TYR A 70 -3.30 -7.35 4.69
N TYR A 71 -2.55 -8.25 5.27
CA TYR A 71 -1.09 -8.20 5.31
C TYR A 71 -0.47 -9.12 4.25
N ARG A 72 0.55 -8.61 3.58
CA ARG A 72 1.37 -9.41 2.68
C ARG A 72 2.84 -9.16 2.99
N PRO A 73 3.56 -10.20 3.43
CA PRO A 73 5.01 -10.13 3.58
C PRO A 73 5.66 -9.88 2.22
N GLY A 74 6.82 -9.28 2.24
CA GLY A 74 7.64 -9.13 1.04
C GLY A 74 8.16 -10.46 0.53
N GLN A 75 8.56 -10.46 -0.73
CA GLN A 75 9.14 -11.65 -1.35
C GLN A 75 10.43 -12.08 -0.66
N GLN A 76 10.54 -13.38 -0.44
CA GLN A 76 11.74 -14.03 0.06
C GLN A 76 12.60 -14.53 -1.11
N TRP A 77 13.90 -14.54 -0.94
CA TRP A 77 14.83 -15.16 -1.88
C TRP A 77 15.11 -16.59 -1.41
N PHE A 78 14.77 -17.56 -2.25
CA PHE A 78 15.09 -18.96 -1.96
C PHE A 78 16.24 -19.47 -2.83
N ASP A 79 16.50 -18.80 -3.99
CA ASP A 79 17.59 -19.12 -4.91
C ASP A 79 18.04 -17.90 -5.73
N LEU A 80 19.14 -18.04 -6.51
CA LEU A 80 19.69 -16.96 -7.34
C LEU A 80 18.76 -16.53 -8.49
N ARG A 81 17.89 -17.43 -8.99
CA ARG A 81 16.94 -17.13 -10.06
C ARG A 81 15.76 -16.33 -9.52
N SER A 82 15.19 -16.77 -8.38
CA SER A 82 14.13 -16.02 -7.70
C SER A 82 14.63 -14.64 -7.22
N GLY A 83 15.91 -14.54 -6.84
CA GLY A 83 16.57 -13.27 -6.51
C GLY A 83 16.55 -12.26 -7.65
N TRP A 84 16.77 -12.71 -8.89
CA TRP A 84 16.73 -11.85 -10.07
C TRP A 84 15.32 -11.37 -10.40
N ASP A 85 14.31 -12.24 -10.35
CA ASP A 85 12.91 -11.89 -10.54
C ASP A 85 12.39 -10.89 -9.48
N VAL A 86 12.85 -11.08 -8.24
CA VAL A 86 12.57 -10.16 -7.14
C VAL A 86 13.24 -8.79 -7.36
N LEU A 87 14.47 -8.76 -7.88
CA LEU A 87 15.17 -7.52 -8.22
C LEU A 87 14.49 -6.75 -9.35
N VAL A 88 13.95 -7.46 -10.35
CA VAL A 88 13.31 -6.86 -11.54
C VAL A 88 11.85 -6.48 -11.31
N GLY A 89 11.26 -6.81 -10.15
CA GLY A 89 9.89 -6.40 -9.77
C GLY A 89 8.77 -7.20 -10.43
N GLY A 90 9.06 -8.40 -10.97
CA GLY A 90 8.09 -9.23 -11.70
C GLY A 90 6.81 -9.57 -10.94
N ASN A 91 6.85 -9.57 -9.62
CA ASN A 91 5.73 -9.97 -8.76
C ASN A 91 4.94 -8.80 -8.14
N MET A 92 5.40 -7.55 -8.31
CA MET A 92 4.71 -6.37 -7.75
C MET A 92 3.30 -6.22 -8.32
N ASN A 93 3.15 -6.41 -9.62
CA ASN A 93 1.86 -6.35 -10.31
C ASN A 93 0.86 -7.36 -9.75
N THR A 94 1.32 -8.55 -9.39
CA THR A 94 0.50 -9.58 -8.76
C THR A 94 0.10 -9.20 -7.34
N GLN A 95 0.99 -8.56 -6.58
CA GLN A 95 0.65 -8.06 -5.24
C GLN A 95 -0.41 -6.97 -5.29
N ILE A 96 -0.28 -5.99 -6.20
CA ILE A 96 -1.27 -4.93 -6.38
C ILE A 96 -2.63 -5.51 -6.77
N ARG A 97 -2.69 -6.41 -7.75
CA ARG A 97 -3.95 -7.06 -8.18
C ARG A 97 -4.61 -7.87 -7.06
N ARG A 98 -3.82 -8.61 -6.28
CA ARG A 98 -4.33 -9.40 -5.14
C ARG A 98 -4.87 -8.50 -4.04
N ALA A 99 -4.15 -7.42 -3.71
CA ALA A 99 -4.60 -6.43 -2.73
C ALA A 99 -5.89 -5.72 -3.19
N TYR A 100 -5.95 -5.31 -4.47
CA TYR A 100 -7.16 -4.73 -5.07
C TYR A 100 -8.35 -5.69 -5.00
N GLY A 101 -8.16 -6.94 -5.40
CA GLY A 101 -9.22 -7.96 -5.34
C GLY A 101 -9.67 -8.27 -3.92
N ALA A 102 -8.73 -8.36 -2.97
CA ALA A 102 -9.05 -8.60 -1.57
C ALA A 102 -9.86 -7.45 -0.96
N LEU A 103 -9.57 -6.21 -1.34
CA LEU A 103 -10.35 -5.04 -0.95
C LEU A 103 -11.74 -5.06 -1.60
N ALA A 104 -11.81 -5.21 -2.92
CA ALA A 104 -13.06 -5.21 -3.67
C ALA A 104 -14.07 -6.26 -3.18
N MET A 105 -13.60 -7.46 -2.82
CA MET A 105 -14.45 -8.53 -2.29
C MET A 105 -15.06 -8.24 -0.91
N ARG A 106 -14.52 -7.29 -0.16
CA ARG A 106 -14.91 -7.05 1.24
C ARG A 106 -15.47 -5.68 1.50
N PHE A 107 -15.06 -4.69 0.73
CA PHE A 107 -15.42 -3.28 0.91
C PHE A 107 -16.92 -3.03 0.70
N ARG A 108 -17.48 -2.16 1.54
CA ARG A 108 -18.81 -1.56 1.39
C ARG A 108 -18.67 -0.04 1.46
N SER A 109 -19.60 0.69 0.89
CA SER A 109 -19.55 2.16 0.76
C SER A 109 -19.42 2.92 2.09
N THR A 110 -19.79 2.31 3.21
CA THR A 110 -19.66 2.88 4.56
C THR A 110 -18.30 2.60 5.22
N ASP A 111 -17.49 1.72 4.64
CA ASP A 111 -16.20 1.31 5.19
C ASP A 111 -15.11 2.36 4.92
N ARG A 112 -14.06 2.35 5.74
CA ARG A 112 -12.87 3.18 5.57
C ARG A 112 -11.69 2.36 5.06
N ILE A 113 -10.80 3.00 4.31
CA ILE A 113 -9.63 2.35 3.69
C ILE A 113 -8.36 3.04 4.19
N TYR A 114 -7.41 2.24 4.67
CA TYR A 114 -6.06 2.66 5.05
C TYR A 114 -5.04 1.79 4.30
N LEU A 115 -4.03 2.42 3.75
CA LEU A 115 -2.98 1.74 2.99
C LEU A 115 -1.63 1.98 3.67
N PHE A 116 -0.90 0.90 3.95
CA PHE A 116 0.45 1.00 4.51
C PHE A 116 1.44 0.18 3.70
N GLY A 117 2.67 0.64 3.67
CA GLY A 117 3.70 -0.11 2.98
C GLY A 117 5.13 0.28 3.34
N TYR A 118 6.05 -0.67 3.16
CA TYR A 118 7.47 -0.44 3.34
C TYR A 118 8.24 -0.76 2.06
N SER A 119 9.23 0.08 1.72
CA SER A 119 10.13 -0.19 0.61
C SER A 119 9.39 -0.36 -0.73
N ARG A 120 9.52 -1.52 -1.40
CA ARG A 120 8.74 -1.87 -2.60
C ARG A 120 7.26 -2.08 -2.31
N GLY A 121 6.89 -2.53 -1.12
CA GLY A 121 5.50 -2.56 -0.68
C GLY A 121 4.88 -1.16 -0.59
N ALA A 122 5.67 -0.16 -0.16
CA ALA A 122 5.28 1.25 -0.19
C ALA A 122 4.95 1.71 -1.62
N TYR A 123 5.79 1.35 -2.59
CA TYR A 123 5.52 1.64 -4.00
C TYR A 123 4.25 0.94 -4.49
N ALA A 124 4.02 -0.30 -4.06
CA ALA A 124 2.84 -1.08 -4.45
C ALA A 124 1.53 -0.48 -3.89
N VAL A 125 1.48 0.00 -2.64
CA VAL A 125 0.27 0.65 -2.10
C VAL A 125 -0.01 2.00 -2.75
N ARG A 126 1.04 2.76 -3.11
CA ARG A 126 0.88 4.00 -3.90
C ARG A 126 0.30 3.69 -5.29
N SER A 127 0.79 2.64 -5.95
CA SER A 127 0.25 2.19 -7.24
C SER A 127 -1.19 1.67 -7.10
N LEU A 128 -1.52 0.99 -6.00
CA LEU A 128 -2.88 0.55 -5.70
C LEU A 128 -3.83 1.74 -5.57
N SER A 129 -3.44 2.80 -4.87
CA SER A 129 -4.26 4.02 -4.79
C SER A 129 -4.46 4.69 -6.15
N GLY A 130 -3.42 4.68 -6.98
CA GLY A 130 -3.51 5.16 -8.37
C GLY A 130 -4.46 4.31 -9.23
N MET A 131 -4.43 2.99 -9.07
CA MET A 131 -5.37 2.09 -9.73
C MET A 131 -6.82 2.36 -9.28
N ILE A 132 -7.06 2.53 -7.99
CA ILE A 132 -8.39 2.86 -7.46
C ILE A 132 -8.86 4.22 -7.99
N ASN A 133 -7.99 5.21 -8.06
CA ASN A 133 -8.33 6.52 -8.62
C ASN A 133 -8.66 6.45 -10.12
N HIS A 134 -7.85 5.71 -10.88
CA HIS A 134 -7.98 5.65 -12.34
C HIS A 134 -9.14 4.77 -12.78
N VAL A 135 -9.29 3.58 -12.21
CA VAL A 135 -10.29 2.59 -12.68
C VAL A 135 -11.51 2.52 -11.78
N GLY A 136 -11.41 3.01 -10.53
CA GLY A 136 -12.41 2.80 -9.50
C GLY A 136 -12.14 1.51 -8.71
N LEU A 137 -12.98 1.24 -7.70
CA LEU A 137 -12.98 0.00 -6.94
C LEU A 137 -14.23 -0.80 -7.32
N LEU A 138 -14.03 -2.04 -7.77
CA LEU A 138 -15.13 -2.95 -8.12
C LEU A 138 -16.06 -3.15 -6.93
N LYS A 139 -17.36 -3.13 -7.18
CA LYS A 139 -18.36 -3.59 -6.23
C LYS A 139 -18.18 -5.09 -5.99
N ARG A 140 -18.57 -5.55 -4.80
CA ARG A 140 -18.36 -6.92 -4.34
C ARG A 140 -18.90 -7.98 -5.33
N GLU A 141 -20.07 -7.76 -5.85
CA GLU A 141 -20.74 -8.67 -6.81
C GLU A 141 -19.98 -8.83 -8.13
N TYR A 142 -19.15 -7.83 -8.47
CA TYR A 142 -18.31 -7.83 -9.67
C TYR A 142 -16.84 -8.13 -9.39
N ALA A 143 -16.43 -8.39 -8.15
CA ALA A 143 -15.04 -8.66 -7.76
C ALA A 143 -14.58 -10.07 -8.18
N THR A 144 -14.79 -10.44 -9.44
CA THR A 144 -14.37 -11.71 -10.03
C THR A 144 -12.93 -11.62 -10.58
N PRO A 145 -12.23 -12.77 -10.72
CA PRO A 145 -10.88 -12.78 -11.34
C PRO A 145 -10.84 -12.12 -12.71
N ARG A 146 -11.91 -12.29 -13.52
CA ARG A 146 -12.03 -11.68 -14.85
C ARG A 146 -12.09 -10.16 -14.78
N HIS A 147 -12.96 -9.59 -13.95
CA HIS A 147 -13.10 -8.15 -13.81
C HIS A 147 -11.89 -7.52 -13.14
N ILE A 148 -11.26 -8.18 -12.15
CA ILE A 148 -10.00 -7.72 -11.55
C ILE A 148 -8.89 -7.67 -12.61
N GLN A 149 -8.80 -8.67 -13.48
CA GLN A 149 -7.84 -8.67 -14.57
C GLN A 149 -8.15 -7.59 -15.62
N GLN A 150 -9.41 -7.31 -15.89
CA GLN A 150 -9.83 -6.25 -16.79
C GLN A 150 -9.51 -4.87 -16.21
N ALA A 151 -9.85 -4.62 -14.95
CA ALA A 151 -9.48 -3.40 -14.22
C ALA A 151 -7.95 -3.17 -14.24
N TRP A 152 -7.18 -4.22 -14.01
CA TRP A 152 -5.72 -4.17 -14.09
C TRP A 152 -5.22 -3.77 -15.49
N ARG A 153 -5.79 -4.33 -16.56
CA ARG A 153 -5.42 -4.00 -17.94
C ARG A 153 -5.75 -2.55 -18.29
N LEU A 154 -6.93 -2.04 -17.86
CA LEU A 154 -7.32 -0.65 -18.05
C LEU A 154 -6.31 0.30 -17.37
N TYR A 155 -5.94 0.00 -16.12
CA TYR A 155 -4.93 0.76 -15.40
C TYR A 155 -3.55 0.69 -16.06
N GLN A 156 -3.06 -0.50 -16.34
CA GLN A 156 -1.71 -0.72 -16.87
C GLN A 156 -1.51 -0.07 -18.25
N LYS A 157 -2.56 -0.06 -19.09
CA LYS A 157 -2.54 0.55 -20.42
C LYS A 157 -2.93 2.02 -20.41
N ASN A 158 -3.21 2.59 -19.24
CA ASN A 158 -3.69 3.96 -19.05
C ASN A 158 -4.88 4.30 -19.98
N ILE A 159 -5.84 3.37 -20.09
CA ILE A 159 -7.04 3.56 -20.91
C ILE A 159 -7.90 4.66 -20.29
N SER A 160 -8.44 5.54 -21.13
CA SER A 160 -9.31 6.66 -20.75
C SER A 160 -10.49 6.79 -21.72
N GLY A 161 -11.42 7.70 -21.43
CA GLY A 161 -12.61 7.95 -22.25
C GLY A 161 -13.70 6.91 -22.08
N ALA A 162 -14.61 6.79 -23.05
CA ALA A 162 -15.86 6.04 -22.95
C ALA A 162 -15.71 4.62 -22.40
N VAL A 163 -14.70 3.89 -22.85
CA VAL A 163 -14.47 2.49 -22.39
C VAL A 163 -14.21 2.42 -20.88
N LEU A 164 -13.44 3.36 -20.33
CA LEU A 164 -13.18 3.42 -18.90
C LEU A 164 -14.45 3.87 -18.14
N ASP A 165 -15.15 4.87 -18.65
CA ASP A 165 -16.33 5.44 -18.02
C ASP A 165 -17.47 4.42 -17.96
N GLU A 166 -17.70 3.65 -19.02
CA GLU A 166 -18.65 2.53 -19.06
C GLU A 166 -18.27 1.45 -18.04
N PHE A 167 -16.99 1.08 -17.98
CA PHE A 167 -16.51 0.09 -16.99
C PHE A 167 -16.75 0.57 -15.56
N ARG A 168 -16.44 1.83 -15.27
CA ARG A 168 -16.64 2.41 -13.92
C ARG A 168 -18.13 2.46 -13.55
N ALA A 169 -18.97 2.93 -14.48
CA ALA A 169 -20.42 3.01 -14.26
C ALA A 169 -21.06 1.64 -14.01
N ALA A 170 -20.65 0.63 -14.78
CA ALA A 170 -21.21 -0.72 -14.69
C ALA A 170 -20.76 -1.47 -13.43
N TYR A 171 -19.46 -1.39 -13.07
CA TYR A 171 -18.86 -2.34 -12.13
C TYR A 171 -18.29 -1.75 -10.86
N CYS A 172 -18.05 -0.43 -10.81
CA CYS A 172 -17.34 0.17 -9.69
C CYS A 172 -18.27 0.96 -8.76
N HIS A 173 -17.79 1.17 -7.54
CA HIS A 173 -18.40 2.13 -6.62
C HIS A 173 -18.31 3.55 -7.19
N SER A 174 -19.35 4.37 -7.02
CA SER A 174 -19.43 5.74 -7.55
C SER A 174 -18.41 6.67 -6.88
N VAL A 175 -18.20 6.50 -5.58
CA VAL A 175 -17.27 7.30 -4.78
C VAL A 175 -16.43 6.39 -3.89
N ILE A 176 -15.12 6.55 -3.96
CA ILE A 176 -14.17 5.90 -3.06
C ILE A 176 -13.27 6.97 -2.46
N LYS A 177 -13.05 6.86 -1.14
CA LYS A 177 -12.06 7.65 -0.41
C LYS A 177 -11.15 6.73 0.38
N ILE A 178 -9.86 7.03 0.34
CA ILE A 178 -8.83 6.39 1.16
C ILE A 178 -8.49 7.38 2.25
N GLU A 179 -8.66 7.00 3.52
CA GLU A 179 -8.46 7.88 4.66
C GLU A 179 -6.99 8.31 4.75
N MET A 180 -6.08 7.33 4.60
CA MET A 180 -4.65 7.58 4.73
C MET A 180 -3.82 6.60 3.90
N ILE A 181 -2.71 7.08 3.36
CA ILE A 181 -1.58 6.25 2.93
C ILE A 181 -0.38 6.55 3.83
N GLY A 182 0.13 5.55 4.53
CA GLY A 182 1.33 5.60 5.34
C GLY A 182 2.44 4.75 4.76
N VAL A 183 3.59 5.34 4.43
CA VAL A 183 4.69 4.59 3.80
C VAL A 183 6.03 4.83 4.47
N TRP A 184 6.79 3.74 4.66
CA TRP A 184 8.18 3.81 5.12
C TRP A 184 9.11 3.65 3.92
N ASP A 185 9.84 4.71 3.63
CA ASP A 185 10.96 4.81 2.70
C ASP A 185 10.71 4.12 1.35
N THR A 186 9.77 4.67 0.58
CA THR A 186 9.38 4.15 -0.74
C THR A 186 10.58 4.08 -1.67
N VAL A 187 10.85 2.90 -2.23
CA VAL A 187 11.87 2.70 -3.27
C VAL A 187 11.28 2.00 -4.48
N ARG A 188 11.85 2.27 -5.66
CA ARG A 188 11.46 1.56 -6.90
C ARG A 188 12.01 0.14 -6.88
N ALA A 189 11.53 -0.72 -7.80
CA ALA A 189 12.15 -2.01 -8.03
C ALA A 189 13.65 -1.83 -8.35
N LEU A 190 14.50 -2.64 -7.72
CA LEU A 190 15.95 -2.61 -7.89
C LEU A 190 16.32 -3.15 -9.28
N GLY A 191 16.17 -2.32 -10.32
CA GLY A 191 16.73 -2.61 -11.65
C GLY A 191 18.11 -1.98 -11.78
N LEU A 192 19.06 -2.65 -12.42
CA LEU A 192 20.31 -2.02 -12.84
C LEU A 192 19.99 -0.75 -13.62
N PRO A 193 20.66 0.39 -13.36
CA PRO A 193 20.30 1.70 -13.94
C PRO A 193 20.21 1.72 -15.47
N ILE A 194 20.89 0.79 -16.13
CA ILE A 194 20.98 0.70 -17.59
C ILE A 194 19.78 -0.04 -18.21
N ILE A 195 19.30 -1.11 -17.56
CA ILE A 195 18.18 -1.93 -18.07
C ILE A 195 16.82 -1.33 -17.69
N SER A 196 16.78 -0.58 -16.59
CA SER A 196 15.53 -0.03 -16.07
C SER A 196 14.99 1.14 -16.89
N ARG A 197 15.81 1.95 -17.58
CA ARG A 197 15.35 3.12 -18.36
C ARG A 197 14.38 2.75 -19.48
N TRP A 198 14.60 1.63 -20.17
CA TRP A 198 13.74 1.15 -21.27
C TRP A 198 12.45 0.46 -20.77
N ARG A 199 12.51 -0.20 -19.59
CA ARG A 199 11.34 -0.80 -18.96
C ARG A 199 10.56 0.19 -18.09
N GLN A 200 11.21 1.19 -17.51
CA GLN A 200 10.59 2.24 -16.70
C GLN A 200 9.55 3.06 -17.46
N ALA A 201 9.77 3.34 -18.76
CA ALA A 201 8.78 3.96 -19.61
C ALA A 201 7.49 3.13 -19.77
N ARG A 202 7.56 1.82 -19.54
CA ARG A 202 6.44 0.87 -19.67
C ARG A 202 5.70 0.59 -18.34
N TYR A 203 6.33 0.85 -17.19
CA TYR A 203 5.80 0.53 -15.86
C TYR A 203 5.91 1.70 -14.87
N GLY A 204 6.29 2.88 -15.34
CA GLY A 204 6.24 4.10 -14.55
C GLY A 204 4.77 4.44 -14.27
N PHE A 205 4.24 3.91 -13.17
CA PHE A 205 2.95 4.39 -12.69
C PHE A 205 3.09 5.90 -12.42
N HIS A 206 2.25 6.70 -13.06
CA HIS A 206 2.33 8.16 -13.15
C HIS A 206 2.10 8.91 -11.82
N ASN A 207 2.27 8.26 -10.66
CA ASN A 207 1.87 8.82 -9.38
C ASN A 207 3.05 9.40 -8.59
N HIS A 208 3.62 10.47 -9.12
CA HIS A 208 4.48 11.34 -8.31
C HIS A 208 3.64 12.21 -7.35
N ALA A 209 2.41 12.56 -7.70
CA ALA A 209 1.49 13.26 -6.81
C ALA A 209 0.65 12.29 -5.97
N LEU A 210 0.16 12.76 -4.81
CA LEU A 210 -0.81 12.02 -4.02
C LEU A 210 -2.13 11.89 -4.80
N SER A 211 -2.66 10.69 -4.89
CA SER A 211 -3.90 10.41 -5.61
C SER A 211 -5.08 11.22 -5.04
N PRO A 212 -5.95 11.84 -5.89
CA PRO A 212 -7.10 12.63 -5.44
C PRO A 212 -8.07 11.88 -4.52
N VAL A 213 -8.17 10.55 -4.63
CA VAL A 213 -9.04 9.73 -3.77
C VAL A 213 -8.48 9.55 -2.35
N VAL A 214 -7.26 10.02 -2.09
CA VAL A 214 -6.56 9.90 -0.80
C VAL A 214 -6.69 11.21 -0.02
N LYS A 215 -7.14 11.13 1.23
CA LYS A 215 -7.28 12.30 2.10
C LYS A 215 -5.92 12.78 2.64
N ALA A 216 -5.04 11.84 3.03
CA ALA A 216 -3.72 12.17 3.57
C ALA A 216 -2.65 11.15 3.21
N GLY A 217 -1.44 11.62 2.93
CA GLY A 217 -0.26 10.81 2.61
C GLY A 217 0.91 11.13 3.51
N TYR A 218 1.44 10.11 4.19
CA TYR A 218 2.56 10.22 5.12
C TYR A 218 3.72 9.34 4.67
N GLN A 219 4.90 9.92 4.57
CA GLN A 219 6.10 9.17 4.21
C GLN A 219 7.24 9.43 5.19
N ALA A 220 7.69 8.37 5.87
CA ALA A 220 8.92 8.37 6.63
C ALA A 220 10.11 8.12 5.68
N LEU A 221 11.10 8.99 5.67
CA LEU A 221 12.27 8.95 4.79
C LEU A 221 13.56 8.71 5.58
N ALA A 222 14.47 7.88 5.05
CA ALA A 222 15.75 7.58 5.68
C ALA A 222 16.81 8.64 5.32
N LEU A 223 17.26 9.39 6.32
CA LEU A 223 18.21 10.51 6.14
C LEU A 223 19.63 10.01 5.78
N ASN A 224 20.06 8.91 6.39
CA ASN A 224 21.44 8.42 6.27
C ASN A 224 21.61 7.31 5.22
N GLU A 225 20.58 6.98 4.44
CA GLU A 225 20.69 6.03 3.36
C GLU A 225 21.47 6.62 2.19
N ALA A 226 22.53 5.91 1.78
CA ALA A 226 23.41 6.37 0.71
C ALA A 226 23.45 5.43 -0.51
N ARG A 227 22.86 4.25 -0.44
CA ARG A 227 22.83 3.30 -1.57
C ARG A 227 21.96 3.86 -2.69
N ILE A 228 22.54 4.02 -3.89
CA ILE A 228 21.81 4.55 -5.07
C ILE A 228 20.61 3.67 -5.41
N ALA A 229 20.74 2.35 -5.22
CA ALA A 229 19.66 1.40 -5.45
C ALA A 229 18.42 1.63 -4.54
N PHE A 230 18.59 2.32 -3.42
CA PHE A 230 17.54 2.70 -2.49
C PHE A 230 17.17 4.19 -2.59
N ALA A 231 17.34 4.80 -3.77
CA ALA A 231 16.90 6.16 -4.00
C ALA A 231 15.39 6.30 -3.68
N PRO A 232 14.99 7.27 -2.86
CA PRO A 232 13.61 7.38 -2.42
C PRO A 232 12.72 7.90 -3.55
N VAL A 233 11.49 7.41 -3.60
CA VAL A 233 10.42 7.95 -4.45
C VAL A 233 9.57 8.87 -3.58
N LYS A 234 9.83 10.17 -3.65
CA LYS A 234 9.05 11.18 -2.95
C LYS A 234 7.73 11.45 -3.67
N TRP A 235 6.75 12.00 -2.95
CA TRP A 235 5.64 12.69 -3.59
C TRP A 235 6.09 14.08 -4.03
N GLU A 236 5.61 14.51 -5.18
CA GLU A 236 5.77 15.89 -5.62
C GLU A 236 4.85 16.79 -4.81
N CYS A 237 5.42 17.87 -4.29
CA CYS A 237 4.66 18.92 -3.64
C CYS A 237 4.45 20.02 -4.66
N SER A 238 3.21 20.38 -4.95
CA SER A 238 2.89 21.51 -5.80
C SER A 238 3.36 22.83 -5.17
N ALA A 239 3.53 23.88 -5.98
CA ALA A 239 3.89 25.21 -5.50
C ALA A 239 2.89 25.78 -4.48
N GLN A 240 1.63 25.34 -4.52
CA GLN A 240 0.67 25.50 -3.43
C GLN A 240 0.80 24.33 -2.46
N PRO A 241 0.99 24.54 -1.14
CA PRO A 241 1.17 23.47 -0.18
C PRO A 241 -0.05 22.54 -0.20
N ASP A 242 0.14 21.33 -0.72
CA ASP A 242 -0.84 20.27 -0.53
C ASP A 242 -0.71 19.77 0.90
N THR A 243 -1.52 20.34 1.79
CA THR A 243 -1.54 20.00 3.23
C THR A 243 -1.86 18.54 3.49
N ARG A 244 -2.26 17.79 2.45
CA ARG A 244 -2.52 16.34 2.54
C ARG A 244 -1.25 15.49 2.53
N VAL A 245 -0.09 16.06 2.14
CA VAL A 245 1.16 15.31 2.04
C VAL A 245 2.13 15.75 3.11
N GLN A 246 2.67 14.81 3.85
CA GLN A 246 3.76 15.04 4.80
C GLN A 246 4.86 14.01 4.62
N GLN A 247 6.08 14.47 4.36
CA GLN A 247 7.27 13.65 4.17
C GLN A 247 8.32 14.01 5.20
N VAL A 248 8.65 13.09 6.08
CA VAL A 248 9.49 13.37 7.25
C VAL A 248 10.76 12.53 7.20
N TRP A 249 11.90 13.20 7.34
CA TRP A 249 13.23 12.60 7.36
C TRP A 249 13.60 12.16 8.78
N PHE A 250 13.91 10.88 8.93
CA PHE A 250 14.32 10.27 10.19
C PHE A 250 15.80 9.88 10.13
N ARG A 251 16.48 9.92 11.28
CA ARG A 251 17.83 9.39 11.42
C ARG A 251 17.86 7.89 11.13
N GLY A 252 18.90 7.44 10.46
CA GLY A 252 19.12 6.04 10.10
C GLY A 252 19.04 5.80 8.61
N ASN A 253 19.24 4.54 8.21
CA ASN A 253 19.15 4.07 6.83
C ASN A 253 17.78 3.45 6.53
N HIS A 254 17.61 2.91 5.33
CA HIS A 254 16.40 2.25 4.86
C HIS A 254 15.86 1.19 5.82
N GLY A 255 16.74 0.35 6.37
CA GLY A 255 16.37 -0.69 7.33
C GLY A 255 15.93 -0.13 8.68
N ASP A 256 16.57 0.94 9.16
CA ASP A 256 16.19 1.59 10.43
C ASP A 256 14.80 2.22 10.34
N VAL A 257 14.52 2.92 9.23
CA VAL A 257 13.22 3.58 9.05
C VAL A 257 12.09 2.57 8.80
N GLY A 258 12.37 1.46 8.12
CA GLY A 258 11.36 0.43 7.82
C GLY A 258 11.27 -0.69 8.84
N GLY A 259 12.18 -0.75 9.83
CA GLY A 259 12.21 -1.82 10.83
C GLY A 259 12.91 -3.09 10.40
N HIS A 260 13.51 -3.14 9.19
CA HIS A 260 14.23 -4.31 8.72
C HIS A 260 15.68 -4.30 9.23
N LEU A 261 15.87 -4.78 10.46
CA LEU A 261 17.11 -4.63 11.21
C LEU A 261 18.16 -5.71 10.94
N GLY A 262 17.81 -6.79 10.23
CA GLY A 262 18.74 -7.86 9.86
C GLY A 262 19.45 -8.51 11.07
N GLY A 263 18.74 -8.70 12.18
CA GLY A 263 19.27 -9.26 13.43
C GLY A 263 20.00 -8.27 14.35
N PHE A 264 20.10 -6.99 13.96
CA PHE A 264 20.72 -5.97 14.80
C PHE A 264 19.69 -5.28 15.71
N PHE A 265 19.26 -5.98 16.73
CA PHE A 265 18.17 -5.54 17.62
C PHE A 265 18.48 -4.27 18.42
N ALA A 266 19.75 -3.93 18.63
CA ALA A 266 20.14 -2.67 19.27
C ALA A 266 19.58 -1.43 18.56
N ALA A 267 19.30 -1.52 17.24
CA ALA A 267 18.69 -0.44 16.45
C ALA A 267 17.16 -0.34 16.63
N ARG A 268 16.49 -1.26 17.32
CA ARG A 268 15.02 -1.28 17.42
C ARG A 268 14.47 0.02 18.00
N ARG A 269 15.12 0.56 19.05
CA ARG A 269 14.67 1.82 19.68
C ARG A 269 14.75 3.03 18.74
N LEU A 270 15.70 3.05 17.80
CA LEU A 270 15.75 4.05 16.73
C LEU A 270 14.62 3.83 15.73
N SER A 271 14.40 2.59 15.31
CA SER A 271 13.38 2.21 14.34
C SER A 271 11.95 2.40 14.86
N ASN A 272 11.74 2.38 16.15
CA ASN A 272 10.44 2.66 16.76
C ASN A 272 10.02 4.14 16.58
N ILE A 273 10.93 5.06 16.35
CA ILE A 273 10.59 6.49 16.18
C ILE A 273 9.71 6.68 14.93
N PRO A 274 10.12 6.28 13.70
CA PRO A 274 9.26 6.38 12.54
C PRO A 274 8.04 5.44 12.59
N LEU A 275 8.05 4.38 13.40
CA LEU A 275 6.87 3.56 13.66
C LEU A 275 5.83 4.37 14.45
N ILE A 276 6.19 4.91 15.61
CA ILE A 276 5.29 5.67 16.49
C ILE A 276 4.70 6.86 15.72
N TRP A 277 5.55 7.66 15.07
CA TRP A 277 5.09 8.78 14.25
C TRP A 277 4.03 8.37 13.22
N MET A 278 4.22 7.25 12.52
CA MET A 278 3.26 6.77 11.54
C MET A 278 1.95 6.28 12.17
N LEU A 279 2.02 5.64 13.33
CA LEU A 279 0.85 5.16 14.05
C LEU A 279 0.03 6.33 14.64
N GLU A 280 0.68 7.38 15.15
CA GLU A 280 0.02 8.62 15.59
C GLU A 280 -0.68 9.32 14.42
N CYS A 281 -0.05 9.38 13.24
CA CYS A 281 -0.71 9.86 12.03
C CYS A 281 -1.96 9.03 11.69
N ALA A 282 -1.90 7.71 11.86
CA ALA A 282 -3.04 6.82 11.60
C ALA A 282 -4.19 7.05 12.60
N GLU A 283 -3.88 7.22 13.89
CA GLU A 283 -4.88 7.56 14.91
C GLU A 283 -5.55 8.92 14.62
N ASN A 284 -4.79 9.93 14.21
CA ASN A 284 -5.30 11.24 13.82
C ASN A 284 -6.26 11.15 12.61
N HIS A 285 -6.14 10.11 11.79
CA HIS A 285 -7.08 9.79 10.71
C HIS A 285 -8.16 8.76 11.11
N GLY A 286 -8.30 8.49 12.41
CA GLY A 286 -9.38 7.70 12.98
C GLY A 286 -9.15 6.18 12.98
N LEU A 287 -7.95 5.69 12.63
CA LEU A 287 -7.64 4.26 12.81
C LEU A 287 -7.57 3.96 14.31
N VAL A 288 -8.36 2.98 14.75
CA VAL A 288 -8.39 2.60 16.17
C VAL A 288 -7.23 1.65 16.47
N LEU A 289 -6.37 2.07 17.39
CA LEU A 289 -5.27 1.26 17.93
C LEU A 289 -5.58 0.81 19.38
N PRO A 290 -4.89 -0.22 19.90
CA PRO A 290 -5.02 -0.62 21.30
C PRO A 290 -4.67 0.53 22.25
N LYS A 291 -5.31 0.58 23.42
CA LYS A 291 -4.98 1.59 24.44
C LYS A 291 -3.51 1.46 24.88
N ALA A 292 -2.85 2.61 25.01
CA ALA A 292 -1.45 2.70 25.50
C ALA A 292 -0.43 1.89 24.65
N TRP A 293 -0.72 1.68 23.37
CA TRP A 293 0.13 0.90 22.45
C TRP A 293 1.58 1.43 22.39
N GLN A 294 1.80 2.74 22.62
CA GLN A 294 3.12 3.37 22.61
C GLN A 294 4.08 2.74 23.63
N GLN A 295 3.55 2.26 24.77
CA GLN A 295 4.37 1.65 25.83
C GLN A 295 5.12 0.40 25.35
N GLY A 296 4.60 -0.30 24.36
CA GLY A 296 5.26 -1.46 23.75
C GLY A 296 6.45 -1.12 22.84
N TYR A 297 6.66 0.17 22.52
CA TYR A 297 7.66 0.61 21.53
C TYR A 297 8.61 1.69 22.09
N PRO A 298 9.50 1.35 23.04
CA PRO A 298 10.44 2.32 23.60
C PRO A 298 11.32 2.93 22.52
N ILE A 299 11.57 4.24 22.61
CA ILE A 299 12.38 5.00 21.67
C ILE A 299 13.72 5.44 22.28
N ASP A 300 14.74 5.57 21.42
CA ASP A 300 16.02 6.20 21.75
C ASP A 300 16.62 6.82 20.48
N PRO A 301 16.61 8.15 20.38
CA PRO A 301 17.24 8.85 19.23
C PRO A 301 18.74 8.59 19.10
N LYS A 302 19.43 8.20 20.19
CA LYS A 302 20.86 7.90 20.21
C LYS A 302 21.17 6.41 19.94
N ALA A 303 20.17 5.54 19.89
CA ALA A 303 20.39 4.13 19.62
C ALA A 303 21.16 3.92 18.31
N PRO A 304 22.00 2.89 18.21
CA PRO A 304 22.84 2.67 17.03
C PRO A 304 21.99 2.39 15.78
N SER A 305 22.42 2.89 14.61
CA SER A 305 21.84 2.54 13.31
C SER A 305 22.41 1.21 12.83
N THR A 306 21.61 0.44 12.07
CA THR A 306 22.06 -0.80 11.42
C THR A 306 23.21 -0.56 10.46
N GLY A 307 23.34 0.66 9.92
CA GLY A 307 24.35 1.03 8.94
C GLY A 307 24.10 0.41 7.55
N PRO A 308 24.58 1.06 6.49
CA PRO A 308 24.32 0.61 5.12
C PRO A 308 25.21 -0.55 4.65
N TRP A 309 26.12 -1.07 5.49
CA TRP A 309 27.12 -2.08 5.15
C TRP A 309 26.84 -3.47 5.75
N ARG A 310 25.66 -3.71 6.32
CA ARG A 310 25.30 -5.02 6.88
C ARG A 310 24.59 -5.91 5.86
N GLY A 311 24.78 -7.22 5.98
CA GLY A 311 24.12 -8.24 5.19
C GLY A 311 24.24 -8.01 3.68
N ILE A 312 23.16 -8.17 2.96
CA ILE A 312 23.02 -7.93 1.51
C ILE A 312 23.35 -6.47 1.13
N GLY A 313 23.30 -5.53 2.08
CA GLY A 313 23.69 -4.14 1.86
C GLY A 313 25.09 -3.96 1.27
N LYS A 314 25.98 -4.93 1.47
CA LYS A 314 27.35 -4.97 0.91
C LYS A 314 27.37 -5.08 -0.62
N LEU A 315 26.37 -5.70 -1.23
CA LEU A 315 26.24 -5.87 -2.69
C LEU A 315 25.95 -4.56 -3.42
N PHE A 316 25.45 -3.55 -2.72
CA PHE A 316 25.11 -2.25 -3.31
C PHE A 316 26.21 -1.23 -2.98
N PHE A 317 27.31 -1.29 -3.72
CA PHE A 317 28.50 -0.45 -3.47
C PHE A 317 28.40 0.97 -4.03
N LEU A 318 27.52 1.24 -5.00
CA LEU A 318 27.31 2.59 -5.53
C LEU A 318 26.58 3.46 -4.50
N ARG A 319 27.23 4.55 -4.09
CA ARG A 319 26.80 5.42 -3.00
C ARG A 319 26.65 6.86 -3.44
N ARG A 320 25.60 7.53 -2.95
CA ARG A 320 25.39 8.97 -3.04
C ARG A 320 24.50 9.41 -1.89
N LYS A 321 24.87 10.43 -1.14
CA LYS A 321 24.02 11.02 -0.09
C LYS A 321 22.70 11.47 -0.69
N ARG A 322 21.61 11.24 0.02
CA ARG A 322 20.28 11.74 -0.35
C ARG A 322 20.25 13.27 -0.26
N ARG A 323 19.52 13.88 -1.17
CA ARG A 323 19.24 15.33 -1.10
C ARG A 323 17.99 15.53 -0.25
N VAL A 324 18.11 16.40 0.74
CA VAL A 324 17.01 16.87 1.59
C VAL A 324 16.67 18.26 1.11
N ASP A 325 15.61 18.38 0.31
CA ASP A 325 15.28 19.67 -0.34
C ASP A 325 14.35 20.53 0.52
N LEU A 326 13.84 20.02 1.65
CA LEU A 326 12.93 20.70 2.59
C LEU A 326 11.84 21.51 1.86
N SER A 327 11.21 20.87 0.88
CA SER A 327 10.07 21.46 0.18
C SER A 327 8.89 21.69 1.14
N CYS A 328 7.83 22.35 0.69
CA CYS A 328 6.68 22.71 1.54
C CYS A 328 6.02 21.50 2.26
N CYS A 329 6.23 20.28 1.78
CA CYS A 329 5.72 19.05 2.39
C CYS A 329 6.83 18.17 3.02
N GLU A 330 8.09 18.66 3.10
CA GLU A 330 9.20 17.93 3.68
C GLU A 330 9.68 18.59 4.98
N SER A 331 9.99 17.77 5.97
CA SER A 331 10.59 18.23 7.24
C SER A 331 11.55 17.18 7.80
N ILE A 332 12.39 17.61 8.73
CA ILE A 332 13.28 16.71 9.48
C ILE A 332 12.65 16.48 10.85
N HIS A 333 12.50 15.20 11.23
CA HIS A 333 11.99 14.84 12.54
C HIS A 333 12.92 15.37 13.65
N PRO A 334 12.39 15.87 14.78
CA PRO A 334 13.22 16.40 15.87
C PRO A 334 14.32 15.44 16.35
N SER A 335 14.05 14.14 16.38
CA SER A 335 15.05 13.10 16.75
C SER A 335 16.22 12.95 15.77
N ALA A 336 16.15 13.55 14.58
CA ALA A 336 17.21 13.50 13.57
C ALA A 336 18.02 14.81 13.49
N LYS A 337 17.64 15.80 14.28
CA LYS A 337 18.43 17.03 14.45
C LYS A 337 19.61 16.72 15.39
N PRO A 338 20.82 17.27 15.10
CA PRO A 338 21.99 17.07 15.96
C PRO A 338 21.79 17.65 17.35
#